data_748770fbd6f0d101ddcb2ed43d7ef843
#
_entry.id   748770fbd6f0d101ddcb2ed43d7ef843
#
_cell.length_a   1.000
_cell.length_b   1.000
_cell.length_c   1.000
_cell.angle_alpha   90.00
_cell.angle_beta   90.00
_cell.angle_gamma   90.00
#
_symmetry.space_group_name_H-M   'P 1'
#
loop_
_entity.id
_entity.type
_entity.pdbx_description
1 polymer ?
#
loop_
_entity_poly.entity_id
_entity_poly.type
_entity_poly.pdbx_seq_one_letter_code
_entity_poly.pdbx_strand_id
1 'polypeptide(L)'
;MDNKELTGKFTVYVLHFERPYWQAGRASCQHYVGYTKDLEGRLAKLRNGNGSRLVRYANSQGIGWKLALAEEYPSQVEARRRELWIKRNGNGKELCPICRK
;
A
#
# COMPACT_ATOMS: atom_id res chain seq x y z
N MET A 1 -10.72 22.55 15.89
CA MET A 1 -9.73 21.50 15.96
C MET A 1 -10.10 20.30 15.10
N ASP A 2 -9.15 19.79 14.40
CA ASP A 2 -9.38 18.68 13.50
C ASP A 2 -9.42 17.36 14.27
N ASN A 3 -10.51 16.63 14.14
CA ASN A 3 -10.68 15.34 14.79
C ASN A 3 -9.70 14.30 14.30
N LYS A 4 -9.25 14.42 13.07
CA LYS A 4 -8.26 13.51 12.51
C LYS A 4 -7.00 13.47 13.33
N GLU A 5 -6.53 14.61 13.76
CA GLU A 5 -5.29 14.69 14.54
C GLU A 5 -5.47 14.07 15.91
N LEU A 6 -6.65 14.23 16.47
CA LEU A 6 -6.92 13.72 17.81
C LEU A 6 -7.15 12.22 17.83
N THR A 7 -7.71 11.68 16.77
CA THR A 7 -8.00 10.26 16.71
C THR A 7 -6.75 9.41 16.53
N GLY A 8 -5.70 9.99 15.95
CA GLY A 8 -4.50 9.23 15.68
C GLY A 8 -4.71 8.04 14.80
N LYS A 9 -5.72 8.09 13.96
CA LYS A 9 -6.04 6.96 13.08
C LYS A 9 -4.94 6.67 12.09
N PHE A 10 -4.77 5.39 11.83
CA PHE A 10 -3.81 4.91 10.84
C PHE A 10 -4.55 4.15 9.76
N THR A 11 -4.10 4.29 8.53
CA THR A 11 -4.71 3.62 7.38
C THR A 11 -3.76 2.57 6.84
N VAL A 12 -4.26 1.34 6.72
CA VAL A 12 -3.55 0.27 6.01
C VAL A 12 -4.05 0.33 4.58
N TYR A 13 -3.14 0.32 3.63
CA TYR A 13 -3.53 0.44 2.23
C TYR A 13 -2.84 -0.63 1.38
N VAL A 14 -3.51 -0.98 0.28
CA VAL A 14 -2.98 -1.92 -0.69
C VAL A 14 -3.01 -1.24 -2.05
N LEU A 15 -1.88 -1.24 -2.73
CA LEU A 15 -1.77 -0.74 -4.10
C LEU A 15 -1.81 -1.92 -5.06
N HIS A 16 -2.49 -1.73 -6.19
CA HIS A 16 -2.54 -2.71 -7.24
C HIS A 16 -1.78 -2.16 -8.45
N PHE A 17 -0.76 -2.88 -8.90
CA PHE A 17 0.00 -2.50 -10.08
C PHE A 17 -0.66 -3.04 -11.35
N GLU A 18 -0.56 -2.30 -12.42
CA GLU A 18 -1.18 -2.69 -13.71
C GLU A 18 -0.65 -4.03 -14.21
N ARG A 19 0.60 -4.32 -13.90
CA ARG A 19 1.23 -5.58 -14.23
C ARG A 19 2.26 -5.90 -13.17
N PRO A 20 2.65 -7.16 -13.03
CA PRO A 20 3.66 -7.51 -12.05
C PRO A 20 4.97 -6.79 -12.36
N TYR A 21 5.69 -6.39 -11.31
CA TYR A 21 7.02 -5.84 -11.48
C TYR A 21 8.04 -6.93 -11.16
N TRP A 22 9.19 -6.86 -11.83
CA TRP A 22 10.28 -7.78 -11.58
C TRP A 22 11.24 -7.20 -10.58
N GLN A 23 11.69 -8.05 -9.69
CA GLN A 23 12.78 -7.71 -8.80
C GLN A 23 13.76 -8.86 -8.89
N ALA A 24 15.03 -8.56 -9.09
CA ALA A 24 16.06 -9.58 -9.30
C ALA A 24 16.03 -10.62 -8.19
N GLY A 25 15.99 -11.90 -8.56
CA GLY A 25 16.02 -12.99 -7.61
C GLY A 25 14.73 -13.24 -6.86
N ARG A 26 13.63 -12.60 -7.25
CA ARG A 26 12.35 -12.77 -6.57
C ARG A 26 11.21 -12.99 -7.56
N ALA A 27 10.16 -13.61 -7.07
CA ALA A 27 8.95 -13.76 -7.86
C ALA A 27 8.35 -12.38 -8.12
N SER A 28 7.70 -12.23 -9.25
CA SER A 28 7.02 -10.98 -9.58
C SER A 28 5.88 -10.73 -8.60
N CYS A 29 5.61 -9.48 -8.36
CA CYS A 29 4.63 -9.05 -7.38
C CYS A 29 3.75 -7.98 -8.00
N GLN A 30 2.48 -7.99 -7.68
CA GLN A 30 1.52 -7.06 -8.27
C GLN A 30 0.84 -6.17 -7.23
N HIS A 31 1.23 -6.28 -5.97
CA HIS A 31 0.64 -5.49 -4.90
C HIS A 31 1.68 -4.96 -3.95
N TYR A 32 1.37 -3.84 -3.33
CA TYR A 32 2.19 -3.24 -2.30
C TYR A 32 1.30 -2.90 -1.11
N VAL A 33 1.72 -3.28 0.09
CA VAL A 33 0.96 -3.06 1.32
C VAL A 33 1.75 -2.15 2.24
N GLY A 34 1.09 -1.16 2.82
CA GLY A 34 1.72 -0.28 3.77
C GLY A 34 0.71 0.30 4.75
N TYR A 35 1.19 1.10 5.68
CA TYR A 35 0.30 1.85 6.55
C TYR A 35 0.84 3.25 6.78
N THR A 36 -0.05 4.19 7.07
CA THR A 36 0.33 5.59 7.22
C THR A 36 -0.72 6.34 8.03
N LYS A 37 -0.31 7.44 8.64
CA LYS A 37 -1.23 8.36 9.29
C LYS A 37 -1.90 9.28 8.29
N ASP A 38 -1.27 9.48 7.14
CA ASP A 38 -1.74 10.43 6.13
C ASP A 38 -1.72 9.75 4.77
N LEU A 39 -2.86 9.16 4.40
CA LEU A 39 -2.96 8.41 3.16
C LEU A 39 -2.71 9.29 1.93
N GLU A 40 -3.35 10.45 1.87
CA GLU A 40 -3.18 11.34 0.72
C GLU A 40 -1.73 11.76 0.55
N GLY A 41 -1.09 12.17 1.64
CA GLY A 41 0.31 12.58 1.60
C GLY A 41 1.22 11.42 1.22
N ARG A 42 0.93 10.23 1.73
CA ARG A 42 1.73 9.06 1.40
C ARG A 42 1.60 8.70 -0.09
N LEU A 43 0.38 8.72 -0.62
CA LEU A 43 0.17 8.41 -2.02
C LEU A 43 0.88 9.42 -2.92
N ALA A 44 0.84 10.70 -2.54
CA ALA A 44 1.55 11.73 -3.30
C ALA A 44 3.05 11.47 -3.30
N LYS A 45 3.62 11.11 -2.14
CA LYS A 45 5.04 10.77 -2.06
C LYS A 45 5.39 9.58 -2.94
N LEU A 46 4.56 8.56 -2.91
CA LEU A 46 4.80 7.37 -3.70
C LEU A 46 4.77 7.67 -5.20
N ARG A 47 3.85 8.53 -5.63
CA ARG A 47 3.79 8.94 -7.04
C ARG A 47 5.01 9.72 -7.47
N ASN A 48 5.62 10.47 -6.55
CA ASN A 48 6.82 11.23 -6.82
C ASN A 48 8.11 10.42 -6.65
N GLY A 49 7.98 9.12 -6.39
CA GLY A 49 9.14 8.24 -6.24
C GLY A 49 9.75 8.26 -4.85
N ASN A 50 9.05 8.80 -3.86
CA ASN A 50 9.54 8.84 -2.49
C ASN A 50 8.73 7.89 -1.61
N GLY A 51 9.33 7.42 -0.53
CA GLY A 51 8.63 6.61 0.45
C GLY A 51 8.69 5.11 0.27
N SER A 52 9.07 4.64 -0.91
CA SER A 52 9.21 3.20 -1.17
C SER A 52 10.12 2.97 -2.36
N ARG A 53 11.14 2.17 -2.17
CA ARG A 53 12.05 1.80 -3.25
C ARG A 53 11.31 1.00 -4.33
N LEU A 54 10.41 0.15 -3.88
CA LEU A 54 9.67 -0.74 -4.73
C LEU A 54 8.71 0.01 -5.65
N VAL A 55 7.97 0.95 -5.09
CA VAL A 55 7.05 1.77 -5.88
C VAL A 55 7.84 2.68 -6.82
N ARG A 56 8.98 3.21 -6.34
CA ARG A 56 9.83 4.03 -7.19
C ARG A 56 10.33 3.23 -8.39
N TYR A 57 10.71 1.98 -8.16
CA TYR A 57 11.15 1.10 -9.26
C TYR A 57 10.02 0.91 -10.26
N ALA A 58 8.82 0.59 -9.78
CA ALA A 58 7.66 0.40 -10.65
C ALA A 58 7.40 1.66 -11.48
N ASN A 59 7.43 2.83 -10.83
CA ASN A 59 7.26 4.10 -11.52
C ASN A 59 8.29 4.28 -12.64
N SER A 60 9.55 3.93 -12.36
CA SER A 60 10.63 4.08 -13.34
C SER A 60 10.45 3.15 -14.53
N GLN A 61 9.74 2.05 -14.35
CA GLN A 61 9.46 1.09 -15.41
C GLN A 61 8.15 1.38 -16.13
N GLY A 62 7.50 2.50 -15.81
CA GLY A 62 6.24 2.85 -16.43
C GLY A 62 5.08 1.98 -15.99
N ILE A 63 5.20 1.32 -14.84
CA ILE A 63 4.13 0.49 -14.30
C ILE A 63 3.20 1.35 -13.48
N GLY A 64 1.98 1.54 -13.96
CA GLY A 64 0.98 2.30 -13.24
C GLY A 64 0.41 1.51 -12.07
N TRP A 65 -0.18 2.22 -11.10
CA TRP A 65 -0.79 1.57 -9.94
C TRP A 65 -1.96 2.39 -9.44
N LYS A 66 -2.83 1.70 -8.71
CA LYS A 66 -4.03 2.30 -8.12
C LYS A 66 -4.17 1.87 -6.68
N LEU A 67 -4.81 2.71 -5.89
CA LEU A 67 -5.20 2.33 -4.54
C LEU A 67 -6.33 1.32 -4.65
N ALA A 68 -6.10 0.11 -4.16
CA ALA A 68 -7.09 -0.96 -4.26
C ALA A 68 -7.90 -1.11 -2.97
N LEU A 69 -7.28 -0.84 -1.83
CA LEU A 69 -7.93 -1.04 -0.54
C LEU A 69 -7.37 -0.07 0.48
N ALA A 70 -8.22 0.44 1.36
CA ALA A 70 -7.81 1.27 2.48
C ALA A 70 -8.68 0.91 3.69
N GLU A 71 -8.02 0.64 4.82
CA GLU A 71 -8.70 0.29 6.07
C GLU A 71 -8.15 1.17 7.18
N GLU A 72 -9.02 1.76 7.99
CA GLU A 72 -8.61 2.61 9.10
C GLU A 72 -8.60 1.86 10.42
N TYR A 73 -7.59 2.16 11.23
CA TYR A 73 -7.43 1.57 12.56
C TYR A 73 -7.13 2.66 13.58
N PRO A 74 -7.59 2.49 14.82
CA PRO A 74 -7.43 3.54 15.84
C PRO A 74 -6.00 3.70 16.35
N SER A 75 -5.12 2.73 16.12
CA SER A 75 -3.76 2.80 16.61
C SER A 75 -2.76 2.24 15.62
N GLN A 76 -1.50 2.66 15.79
CA GLN A 76 -0.41 2.17 14.98
C GLN A 76 -0.21 0.67 15.14
N VAL A 77 -0.37 0.18 16.37
CA VAL A 77 -0.19 -1.24 16.66
C VAL A 77 -1.16 -2.09 15.86
N GLU A 78 -2.42 -1.69 15.82
CA GLU A 78 -3.43 -2.44 15.09
C GLU A 78 -3.21 -2.36 13.59
N ALA A 79 -2.87 -1.18 13.09
CA ALA A 79 -2.59 -1.01 11.66
C ALA A 79 -1.40 -1.86 11.23
N ARG A 80 -0.33 -1.84 12.01
CA ARG A 80 0.86 -2.63 11.70
C ARG A 80 0.57 -4.13 11.75
N ARG A 81 -0.25 -4.55 12.71
CA ARG A 81 -0.64 -5.96 12.82
C ARG A 81 -1.39 -6.40 11.57
N ARG A 82 -2.32 -5.57 11.10
CA ARG A 82 -3.07 -5.85 9.88
C ARG A 82 -2.16 -5.87 8.66
N GLU A 83 -1.25 -4.91 8.56
CA GLU A 83 -0.29 -4.86 7.46
C GLU A 83 0.50 -6.15 7.37
N LEU A 84 1.03 -6.61 8.50
CA LEU A 84 1.80 -7.84 8.54
C LEU A 84 0.96 -9.06 8.17
N TRP A 85 -0.28 -9.08 8.65
CA TRP A 85 -1.19 -10.16 8.32
C TRP A 85 -1.43 -10.24 6.81
N ILE A 86 -1.69 -9.09 6.19
CA ILE A 86 -1.93 -9.03 4.75
C ILE A 86 -0.70 -9.51 3.98
N LYS A 87 0.48 -9.06 4.40
CA LYS A 87 1.73 -9.45 3.74
C LYS A 87 1.97 -10.96 3.80
N ARG A 88 1.62 -11.58 4.92
CA ARG A 88 1.79 -13.01 5.10
C ARG A 88 0.73 -13.83 4.39
N ASN A 89 -0.39 -13.23 4.07
CA ASN A 89 -1.54 -13.93 3.51
C ASN A 89 -1.82 -13.46 2.09
N GLY A 90 -0.82 -13.54 1.22
CA GLY A 90 -0.99 -13.26 -0.20
C GLY A 90 -0.71 -11.83 -0.61
N ASN A 91 -0.18 -11.02 0.30
CA ASN A 91 0.23 -9.65 0.01
C ASN A 91 -0.89 -8.80 -0.59
N GLY A 92 -2.13 -9.06 -0.17
CA GLY A 92 -3.28 -8.29 -0.62
C GLY A 92 -3.98 -8.81 -1.85
N LYS A 93 -3.48 -9.87 -2.45
CA LYS A 93 -4.06 -10.41 -3.68
C LYS A 93 -5.53 -10.79 -3.50
N GLU A 94 -5.85 -11.49 -2.43
CA GLU A 94 -7.21 -11.95 -2.19
C GLU A 94 -8.15 -10.85 -1.73
N LEU A 95 -7.60 -9.77 -1.19
CA LEU A 95 -8.38 -8.65 -0.72
C LEU A 95 -8.58 -7.58 -1.79
N CYS A 96 -7.83 -7.67 -2.86
CA CYS A 96 -7.83 -6.65 -3.91
C CYS A 96 -9.08 -6.74 -4.77
N PRO A 97 -9.97 -5.74 -4.75
CA PRO A 97 -11.18 -5.77 -5.57
C PRO A 97 -10.89 -5.67 -7.07
N ILE A 98 -9.74 -5.12 -7.43
CA ILE A 98 -9.35 -5.01 -8.83
C ILE A 98 -9.03 -6.39 -9.40
N CYS A 99 -8.34 -7.22 -8.63
CA CYS A 99 -8.01 -8.59 -9.05
C CYS A 99 -9.19 -9.52 -9.11
N ARG A 100 -10.25 -9.19 -8.38
CA ARG A 100 -11.40 -10.09 -8.24
C ARG A 100 -12.47 -9.89 -9.30
N LYS A 101 -12.23 -9.05 -10.24
CA LYS A 101 -13.17 -8.84 -11.34
C LYS A 101 -13.22 -10.01 -12.29
#